data_283fb237846682abf0ba172e50949d19
#
_entry.id   283fb237846682abf0ba172e50949d19
#
_cell.length_a   1.000
_cell.length_b   1.000
_cell.length_c   1.000
_cell.angle_alpha   90.00
_cell.angle_beta   90.00
_cell.angle_gamma   90.00
#
_symmetry.space_group_name_H-M   'P 1'
#
loop_
_entity.id
_entity.type
_entity.pdbx_description
1 polymer ?
#
loop_
_entity_poly.entity_id
_entity_poly.type
_entity_poly.pdbx_seq_one_letter_code
_entity_poly.pdbx_strand_id
1 'polypeptide(L)'
;VREIEKFGAEVIRVKGNYKNSLEECKRLSKKNNWQIVQDVSTKNYKYVPQLTMAGYSIMIKEISKQTNHYITHIFVQAGVGGLAAGVVAGVAKYFKRIPRIIVVEPDRADCVLQSVKANKMKKIRIKKESIMGGMSCNEMSLLPWQILKKTSNYCVSVADNNVAKTTAMLKDRKFSKASIIGGECATPGVIALIGLANNPKVRKSLNLNK
;
A
#
# COMPACT_ATOMS: atom_id res chain seq x y z
N VAL A 1 -20.50 -3.28 6.92
CA VAL A 1 -21.24 -4.52 7.15
C VAL A 1 -22.26 -4.71 6.03
N ARG A 2 -23.32 -3.91 5.94
CA ARG A 2 -24.40 -4.06 4.95
C ARG A 2 -23.93 -4.24 3.49
N GLU A 3 -22.88 -3.49 3.07
CA GLU A 3 -22.36 -3.59 1.71
C GLU A 3 -21.68 -4.94 1.42
N ILE A 4 -21.14 -5.59 2.44
CA ILE A 4 -20.53 -6.93 2.33
C ILE A 4 -21.65 -7.99 2.30
N GLU A 5 -22.63 -7.86 3.16
CA GLU A 5 -23.78 -8.78 3.26
C GLU A 5 -24.64 -8.81 1.99
N LYS A 6 -24.71 -7.71 1.23
CA LYS A 6 -25.39 -7.66 -0.08
C LYS A 6 -24.87 -8.71 -1.08
N PHE A 7 -23.64 -9.16 -0.91
CA PHE A 7 -23.04 -10.21 -1.76
C PHE A 7 -23.20 -11.62 -1.18
N GLY A 8 -24.04 -11.79 -0.17
CA GLY A 8 -24.31 -13.10 0.47
C GLY A 8 -23.26 -13.52 1.50
N ALA A 9 -22.38 -12.61 1.91
CA ALA A 9 -21.37 -12.90 2.92
C ALA A 9 -21.95 -12.77 4.34
N GLU A 10 -21.61 -13.71 5.22
CA GLU A 10 -21.84 -13.58 6.66
C GLU A 10 -20.77 -12.70 7.28
N VAL A 11 -21.16 -11.68 8.06
CA VAL A 11 -20.25 -10.79 8.75
C VAL A 11 -20.25 -11.06 10.25
N ILE A 12 -19.15 -11.60 10.76
CA ILE A 12 -18.96 -11.89 12.18
C ILE A 12 -18.17 -10.75 12.83
N ARG A 13 -18.84 -10.01 13.72
CA ARG A 13 -18.22 -8.93 14.48
C ARG A 13 -17.60 -9.45 15.77
N VAL A 14 -16.31 -9.19 15.96
CA VAL A 14 -15.55 -9.61 17.13
C VAL A 14 -15.25 -8.41 18.01
N LYS A 15 -15.52 -8.53 19.33
CA LYS A 15 -15.12 -7.50 20.30
C LYS A 15 -13.60 -7.47 20.45
N GLY A 16 -13.00 -6.29 20.40
CA GLY A 16 -11.56 -6.10 20.54
C GLY A 16 -10.92 -5.42 19.36
N ASN A 17 -9.66 -5.76 19.09
CA ASN A 17 -8.87 -5.20 18.01
C ASN A 17 -8.65 -6.21 16.86
N TYR A 18 -7.87 -5.81 15.86
CA TYR A 18 -7.55 -6.66 14.70
C TYR A 18 -7.00 -8.04 15.10
N LYS A 19 -6.17 -8.12 16.15
CA LYS A 19 -5.60 -9.40 16.62
C LYS A 19 -6.71 -10.35 17.09
N ASN A 20 -7.70 -9.85 17.82
CA ASN A 20 -8.84 -10.66 18.28
C ASN A 20 -9.66 -11.18 17.09
N SER A 21 -9.90 -10.35 16.08
CA SER A 21 -10.59 -10.76 14.86
C SER A 21 -9.81 -11.85 14.09
N LEU A 22 -8.48 -11.72 14.02
CA LEU A 22 -7.63 -12.72 13.36
C LEU A 22 -7.62 -14.06 14.11
N GLU A 23 -7.58 -14.03 15.44
CA GLU A 23 -7.65 -15.24 16.29
C GLU A 23 -8.99 -15.95 16.11
N GLU A 24 -10.10 -15.22 16.11
CA GLU A 24 -11.42 -15.77 15.88
C GLU A 24 -11.56 -16.33 14.45
N CYS A 25 -11.07 -15.63 13.45
CA CYS A 25 -11.02 -16.13 12.07
C CYS A 25 -10.29 -17.49 11.99
N LYS A 26 -9.14 -17.63 12.64
CA LYS A 26 -8.39 -18.90 12.70
C LYS A 26 -9.17 -19.99 13.42
N ARG A 27 -9.83 -19.66 14.52
CA ARG A 27 -10.65 -20.60 15.29
C ARG A 27 -11.81 -21.12 14.46
N LEU A 28 -12.55 -20.24 13.78
CA LEU A 28 -13.69 -20.59 12.93
C LEU A 28 -13.25 -21.39 11.69
N SER A 29 -12.14 -20.98 11.06
CA SER A 29 -11.56 -21.70 9.94
C SER A 29 -11.26 -23.17 10.32
N LYS A 30 -10.60 -23.39 11.47
CA LYS A 30 -10.30 -24.74 11.96
C LYS A 30 -11.57 -25.53 12.29
N LYS A 31 -12.55 -24.90 12.95
CA LYS A 31 -13.81 -25.55 13.36
C LYS A 31 -14.62 -26.01 12.16
N ASN A 32 -14.69 -25.19 11.11
CA ASN A 32 -15.57 -25.42 9.96
C ASN A 32 -14.81 -25.93 8.73
N ASN A 33 -13.51 -26.20 8.83
CA ASN A 33 -12.64 -26.56 7.72
C ASN A 33 -12.65 -25.53 6.58
N TRP A 34 -12.70 -24.23 6.92
CA TRP A 34 -12.72 -23.15 5.95
C TRP A 34 -11.30 -22.71 5.55
N GLN A 35 -11.15 -22.35 4.29
CA GLN A 35 -9.91 -21.74 3.80
C GLN A 35 -9.81 -20.28 4.26
N ILE A 36 -8.73 -19.93 4.96
CA ILE A 36 -8.42 -18.53 5.25
C ILE A 36 -7.94 -17.85 3.96
N VAL A 37 -8.49 -16.68 3.66
CA VAL A 37 -8.04 -15.80 2.59
C VAL A 37 -7.67 -14.45 3.19
N GLN A 38 -6.37 -14.13 3.21
CA GLN A 38 -5.84 -12.84 3.67
C GLN A 38 -4.57 -12.48 2.87
N ASP A 39 -4.21 -11.22 2.84
CA ASP A 39 -3.06 -10.70 2.09
C ASP A 39 -1.75 -10.71 2.89
N VAL A 40 -1.80 -10.92 4.21
CA VAL A 40 -0.62 -10.94 5.08
C VAL A 40 0.06 -12.31 5.06
N SER A 41 1.30 -12.35 4.60
CA SER A 41 2.11 -13.56 4.57
C SER A 41 2.87 -13.79 5.87
N THR A 42 3.00 -15.06 6.24
CA THR A 42 3.83 -15.54 7.36
C THR A 42 4.76 -16.65 6.87
N LYS A 43 5.58 -17.22 7.75
CA LYS A 43 6.44 -18.37 7.42
C LYS A 43 5.64 -19.54 6.82
N ASN A 44 4.46 -19.82 7.38
CA ASN A 44 3.62 -20.97 7.02
C ASN A 44 2.40 -20.64 6.16
N TYR A 45 2.23 -19.37 5.78
CA TYR A 45 1.11 -18.91 4.96
C TYR A 45 1.58 -17.92 3.91
N LYS A 46 1.82 -18.41 2.70
CA LYS A 46 2.42 -17.62 1.61
C LYS A 46 1.61 -17.66 0.31
N TYR A 47 0.93 -18.77 0.04
CA TYR A 47 0.30 -19.02 -1.27
C TYR A 47 -0.76 -17.96 -1.62
N VAL A 48 -1.76 -17.74 -0.77
CA VAL A 48 -2.80 -16.74 -1.02
C VAL A 48 -2.23 -15.31 -1.08
N PRO A 49 -1.33 -14.87 -0.17
CA PRO A 49 -0.65 -13.59 -0.32
C PRO A 49 0.13 -13.44 -1.63
N GLN A 50 0.77 -14.50 -2.14
CA GLN A 50 1.43 -14.47 -3.46
C GLN A 50 0.43 -14.24 -4.59
N LEU A 51 -0.70 -14.93 -4.57
CA LEU A 51 -1.77 -14.73 -5.55
C LEU A 51 -2.34 -13.32 -5.49
N THR A 52 -2.53 -12.76 -4.29
CA THR A 52 -2.98 -11.38 -4.11
C THR A 52 -1.99 -10.38 -4.71
N MET A 53 -0.69 -10.54 -4.44
CA MET A 53 0.35 -9.69 -5.06
C MET A 53 0.40 -9.86 -6.58
N ALA A 54 0.23 -11.08 -7.09
CA ALA A 54 0.13 -11.33 -8.53
C ALA A 54 -1.08 -10.62 -9.15
N GLY A 55 -2.23 -10.61 -8.46
CA GLY A 55 -3.40 -9.84 -8.85
C GLY A 55 -3.11 -8.34 -8.96
N TYR A 56 -2.44 -7.75 -7.98
CA TYR A 56 -2.03 -6.33 -8.04
C TYR A 56 -1.10 -6.01 -9.22
N SER A 57 -0.28 -6.97 -9.68
CA SER A 57 0.60 -6.76 -10.83
C SER A 57 -0.15 -6.55 -12.16
N ILE A 58 -1.43 -6.96 -12.24
CA ILE A 58 -2.28 -6.77 -13.42
C ILE A 58 -2.49 -5.28 -13.70
N MET A 59 -2.65 -4.45 -12.68
CA MET A 59 -2.73 -2.99 -12.80
C MET A 59 -1.52 -2.43 -13.57
N ILE A 60 -0.34 -2.91 -13.29
CA ILE A 60 0.89 -2.46 -13.99
C ILE A 60 0.92 -2.96 -15.44
N LYS A 61 0.41 -4.16 -15.71
CA LYS A 61 0.22 -4.65 -17.09
C LYS A 61 -0.73 -3.74 -17.86
N GLU A 62 -1.82 -3.30 -17.25
CA GLU A 62 -2.78 -2.38 -17.87
C GLU A 62 -2.15 -1.01 -18.12
N ILE A 63 -1.48 -0.42 -17.13
CA ILE A 63 -0.75 0.85 -17.27
C ILE A 63 0.27 0.76 -18.42
N SER A 64 1.03 -0.34 -18.52
CA SER A 64 2.03 -0.54 -19.57
C SER A 64 1.46 -0.53 -21.00
N LYS A 65 0.16 -0.84 -21.13
CA LYS A 65 -0.57 -0.81 -22.42
C LYS A 65 -1.28 0.51 -22.67
N GLN A 66 -1.65 1.23 -21.61
CA GLN A 66 -2.45 2.46 -21.68
C GLN A 66 -1.59 3.71 -21.87
N THR A 67 -0.30 3.66 -21.57
CA THR A 67 0.60 4.82 -21.71
C THR A 67 1.76 4.54 -22.65
N ASN A 68 2.03 5.49 -23.55
CA ASN A 68 3.23 5.51 -24.39
C ASN A 68 4.34 6.38 -23.77
N HIS A 69 4.08 7.01 -22.61
CA HIS A 69 5.04 7.84 -21.92
C HIS A 69 6.00 7.00 -21.08
N TYR A 70 7.24 7.43 -21.01
CA TYR A 70 8.22 6.85 -20.10
C TYR A 70 7.90 7.25 -18.66
N ILE A 71 7.60 6.27 -17.82
CA ILE A 71 7.36 6.46 -16.40
C ILE A 71 8.71 6.44 -15.67
N THR A 72 9.08 7.53 -15.02
CA THR A 72 10.35 7.69 -14.31
C THR A 72 10.24 7.35 -12.83
N HIS A 73 9.09 7.58 -12.21
CA HIS A 73 8.85 7.39 -10.78
C HIS A 73 7.47 6.78 -10.54
N ILE A 74 7.38 5.90 -9.58
CA ILE A 74 6.11 5.37 -9.08
C ILE A 74 6.06 5.62 -7.57
N PHE A 75 5.05 6.38 -7.15
CA PHE A 75 4.70 6.58 -5.75
C PHE A 75 3.59 5.59 -5.40
N VAL A 76 3.90 4.62 -4.57
CA VAL A 76 2.98 3.55 -4.21
C VAL A 76 2.81 3.49 -2.69
N GLN A 77 1.57 3.48 -2.27
CA GLN A 77 1.22 3.38 -0.86
C GLN A 77 1.41 1.97 -0.31
N ALA A 78 1.76 1.89 0.98
CA ALA A 78 1.93 0.64 1.69
C ALA A 78 1.35 0.70 3.10
N GLY A 79 0.55 -0.31 3.45
CA GLY A 79 0.31 -0.74 4.81
C GLY A 79 1.27 -1.89 5.13
N VAL A 80 0.83 -3.16 4.99
CA VAL A 80 1.71 -4.34 5.14
C VAL A 80 2.65 -4.58 3.94
N GLY A 81 2.50 -3.80 2.86
CA GLY A 81 3.38 -3.82 1.68
C GLY A 81 2.93 -4.67 0.49
N GLY A 82 1.81 -5.38 0.57
CA GLY A 82 1.35 -6.30 -0.48
C GLY A 82 1.13 -5.63 -1.84
N LEU A 83 0.42 -4.49 -1.87
CA LEU A 83 0.21 -3.70 -3.08
C LEU A 83 1.55 -3.23 -3.68
N ALA A 84 2.42 -2.64 -2.86
CA ALA A 84 3.71 -2.13 -3.33
C ALA A 84 4.60 -3.23 -3.91
N ALA A 85 4.63 -4.42 -3.29
CA ALA A 85 5.34 -5.58 -3.80
C ALA A 85 4.74 -6.10 -5.13
N GLY A 86 3.42 -6.11 -5.27
CA GLY A 86 2.73 -6.44 -6.52
C GLY A 86 3.04 -5.47 -7.65
N VAL A 87 3.09 -4.16 -7.34
CA VAL A 87 3.52 -3.11 -8.28
C VAL A 87 4.95 -3.36 -8.75
N VAL A 88 5.88 -3.61 -7.84
CA VAL A 88 7.28 -3.92 -8.18
C VAL A 88 7.39 -5.15 -9.09
N ALA A 89 6.67 -6.22 -8.76
CA ALA A 89 6.64 -7.44 -9.58
C ALA A 89 6.09 -7.15 -10.99
N GLY A 90 5.02 -6.37 -11.09
CA GLY A 90 4.45 -5.93 -12.36
C GLY A 90 5.42 -5.07 -13.18
N VAL A 91 6.11 -4.13 -12.55
CA VAL A 91 7.13 -3.29 -13.18
C VAL A 91 8.25 -4.15 -13.74
N ALA A 92 8.81 -5.07 -12.96
CA ALA A 92 9.86 -5.97 -13.41
C ALA A 92 9.45 -6.84 -14.61
N LYS A 93 8.17 -7.17 -14.71
CA LYS A 93 7.63 -8.04 -15.77
C LYS A 93 7.23 -7.29 -17.05
N TYR A 94 6.66 -6.09 -16.91
CA TYR A 94 5.97 -5.43 -18.03
C TYR A 94 6.63 -4.14 -18.51
N PHE A 95 7.57 -3.57 -17.75
CA PHE A 95 8.25 -2.35 -18.16
C PHE A 95 9.63 -2.64 -18.72
N LYS A 96 9.95 -2.02 -19.86
CA LYS A 96 11.31 -2.11 -20.48
C LYS A 96 12.37 -1.34 -19.66
N ARG A 97 11.97 -0.28 -18.98
CA ARG A 97 12.83 0.53 -18.11
C ARG A 97 12.20 0.60 -16.73
N ILE A 98 13.00 0.34 -15.72
CA ILE A 98 12.54 0.29 -14.34
C ILE A 98 12.48 1.71 -13.77
N PRO A 99 11.28 2.22 -13.40
CA PRO A 99 11.14 3.50 -12.70
C PRO A 99 11.67 3.42 -11.27
N ARG A 100 11.93 4.56 -10.67
CA ARG A 100 12.22 4.63 -9.24
C ARG A 100 10.95 4.34 -8.45
N ILE A 101 11.04 3.45 -7.49
CA ILE A 101 9.93 3.06 -6.62
C ILE A 101 10.04 3.84 -5.30
N ILE A 102 9.04 4.64 -5.01
CA ILE A 102 8.89 5.39 -3.76
C ILE A 102 7.72 4.80 -2.99
N VAL A 103 8.01 4.12 -1.89
CA VAL A 103 7.00 3.57 -0.98
C VAL A 103 6.53 4.68 -0.04
N VAL A 104 5.21 4.85 0.08
CA VAL A 104 4.61 5.92 0.89
C VAL A 104 3.72 5.33 1.97
N GLU A 105 3.91 5.79 3.20
CA GLU A 105 3.19 5.34 4.40
C GLU A 105 2.60 6.52 5.19
N PRO A 106 1.62 6.28 6.08
CA PRO A 106 1.27 7.24 7.11
C PRO A 106 2.42 7.46 8.10
N ASP A 107 2.65 8.69 8.52
CA ASP A 107 3.66 9.02 9.53
C ASP A 107 3.39 8.35 10.91
N ARG A 108 2.14 7.98 11.17
CA ARG A 108 1.69 7.27 12.36
C ARG A 108 1.87 5.76 12.30
N ALA A 109 2.11 5.21 11.11
CA ALA A 109 2.21 3.78 10.86
C ALA A 109 3.28 3.49 9.78
N ASP A 110 4.50 3.93 10.02
CA ASP A 110 5.64 3.91 9.09
C ASP A 110 6.49 2.63 9.20
N CYS A 111 5.85 1.46 9.30
CA CYS A 111 6.54 0.19 9.55
C CYS A 111 7.52 -0.23 8.44
N VAL A 112 7.28 0.15 7.19
CA VAL A 112 8.21 -0.10 6.06
C VAL A 112 9.46 0.76 6.25
N LEU A 113 9.31 2.07 6.46
CA LEU A 113 10.41 3.00 6.68
C LEU A 113 11.29 2.58 7.86
N GLN A 114 10.67 2.21 8.98
CA GLN A 114 11.40 1.75 10.16
C GLN A 114 12.12 0.42 9.91
N SER A 115 11.53 -0.47 9.14
CA SER A 115 12.13 -1.75 8.75
C SER A 115 13.32 -1.54 7.81
N VAL A 116 13.20 -0.66 6.83
CA VAL A 116 14.28 -0.32 5.89
C VAL A 116 15.44 0.34 6.65
N LYS A 117 15.19 1.34 7.51
CA LYS A 117 16.22 1.97 8.36
C LYS A 117 16.95 0.95 9.23
N ALA A 118 16.25 -0.02 9.75
CA ALA A 118 16.83 -1.06 10.62
C ALA A 118 17.43 -2.25 9.86
N ASN A 119 17.29 -2.30 8.55
CA ASN A 119 17.63 -3.44 7.68
C ASN A 119 17.02 -4.80 8.16
N LYS A 120 15.90 -4.74 8.87
CA LYS A 120 15.14 -5.91 9.37
C LYS A 120 13.70 -5.54 9.60
N MET A 121 12.79 -6.52 9.53
CA MET A 121 11.40 -6.29 9.87
C MET A 121 11.28 -5.71 11.28
N LYS A 122 10.59 -4.58 11.40
CA LYS A 122 10.31 -3.90 12.66
C LYS A 122 8.80 -3.87 12.91
N LYS A 123 8.43 -4.28 14.11
CA LYS A 123 7.10 -4.00 14.66
C LYS A 123 7.16 -2.65 15.36
N ILE A 124 6.28 -1.75 14.97
CA ILE A 124 6.16 -0.41 15.56
C ILE A 124 4.97 -0.35 16.53
N ARG A 125 4.96 0.62 17.41
CA ARG A 125 3.82 0.92 18.28
C ARG A 125 3.04 2.07 17.67
N ILE A 126 1.82 1.82 17.23
CA ILE A 126 0.88 2.86 16.80
C ILE A 126 0.27 3.50 18.05
N LYS A 127 0.60 4.77 18.29
CA LYS A 127 0.04 5.54 19.42
C LYS A 127 -1.34 6.09 19.11
N LYS A 128 -1.58 6.42 17.85
CA LYS A 128 -2.84 6.93 17.34
C LYS A 128 -3.02 6.41 15.91
N GLU A 129 -4.16 5.82 15.61
CA GLU A 129 -4.47 5.33 14.28
C GLU A 129 -4.46 6.47 13.26
N SER A 130 -4.01 6.17 12.05
CA SER A 130 -4.12 7.07 10.91
C SER A 130 -5.54 7.07 10.36
N ILE A 131 -5.99 8.19 9.82
CA ILE A 131 -7.24 8.23 9.04
C ILE A 131 -7.15 7.38 7.78
N MET A 132 -5.93 7.12 7.29
CA MET A 132 -5.64 6.15 6.23
C MET A 132 -5.73 4.73 6.79
N GLY A 133 -6.94 4.31 7.22
CA GLY A 133 -7.19 3.13 8.04
C GLY A 133 -6.65 1.83 7.45
N GLY A 134 -6.78 1.63 6.13
CA GLY A 134 -6.23 0.47 5.43
C GLY A 134 -4.70 0.40 5.38
N MET A 135 -4.02 1.48 5.78
CA MET A 135 -2.56 1.57 5.85
C MET A 135 -2.03 1.66 7.29
N SER A 136 -2.91 1.72 8.29
CA SER A 136 -2.53 1.82 9.70
C SER A 136 -2.05 0.46 10.23
N CYS A 137 -0.88 0.04 9.75
CA CYS A 137 -0.29 -1.28 10.00
C CYS A 137 0.97 -1.16 10.86
N ASN A 138 1.09 -2.01 11.87
CA ASN A 138 2.22 -1.96 12.81
C ASN A 138 3.41 -2.83 12.40
N GLU A 139 3.28 -3.66 11.37
CA GLU A 139 4.31 -4.59 10.90
C GLU A 139 4.10 -4.92 9.43
N MET A 140 5.19 -5.15 8.71
CA MET A 140 5.15 -5.60 7.32
C MET A 140 4.74 -7.07 7.20
N SER A 141 4.16 -7.42 6.08
CA SER A 141 4.01 -8.82 5.64
C SER A 141 5.37 -9.39 5.19
N LEU A 142 5.62 -10.66 5.45
CA LEU A 142 6.93 -11.29 5.22
C LEU A 142 7.40 -11.25 3.75
N LEU A 143 6.54 -11.64 2.81
CA LEU A 143 6.89 -11.64 1.39
C LEU A 143 7.11 -10.23 0.83
N PRO A 144 6.24 -9.25 1.08
CA PRO A 144 6.49 -7.86 0.73
C PRO A 144 7.82 -7.33 1.27
N TRP A 145 8.19 -7.62 2.50
CA TRP A 145 9.48 -7.25 3.05
C TRP A 145 10.65 -7.79 2.23
N GLN A 146 10.61 -9.08 1.88
CA GLN A 146 11.67 -9.73 1.08
C GLN A 146 11.87 -9.08 -0.29
N ILE A 147 10.80 -8.53 -0.87
CA ILE A 147 10.82 -7.82 -2.16
C ILE A 147 11.27 -6.38 -1.94
N LEU A 148 10.54 -5.62 -1.12
CA LEU A 148 10.69 -4.17 -1.01
C LEU A 148 12.04 -3.73 -0.42
N LYS A 149 12.64 -4.49 0.48
CA LYS A 149 13.98 -4.19 1.00
C LYS A 149 15.08 -4.16 -0.07
N LYS A 150 14.84 -4.80 -1.23
CA LYS A 150 15.79 -4.87 -2.34
C LYS A 150 15.42 -3.95 -3.50
N THR A 151 14.18 -3.52 -3.59
CA THR A 151 13.61 -2.90 -4.80
C THR A 151 13.04 -1.51 -4.58
N SER A 152 12.70 -1.11 -3.35
CA SER A 152 12.31 0.27 -3.06
C SER A 152 13.53 1.18 -3.09
N ASN A 153 13.46 2.24 -3.90
CA ASN A 153 14.52 3.25 -3.95
C ASN A 153 14.43 4.22 -2.76
N TYR A 154 13.20 4.53 -2.36
CA TYR A 154 12.91 5.47 -1.26
C TYR A 154 11.68 5.02 -0.49
N CYS A 155 11.65 5.35 0.80
CA CYS A 155 10.49 5.23 1.67
C CYS A 155 10.20 6.60 2.29
N VAL A 156 8.95 7.03 2.24
CA VAL A 156 8.49 8.34 2.68
C VAL A 156 7.26 8.18 3.54
N SER A 157 7.16 8.95 4.62
CA SER A 157 5.93 9.05 5.40
C SER A 157 5.21 10.37 5.16
N VAL A 158 3.88 10.34 5.18
CA VAL A 158 3.02 11.50 4.98
C VAL A 158 2.03 11.65 6.14
N ALA A 159 1.72 12.89 6.47
CA ALA A 159 0.82 13.19 7.58
C ALA A 159 -0.64 13.17 7.15
N ASP A 160 -1.53 12.79 8.07
CA ASP A 160 -2.98 12.71 7.89
C ASP A 160 -3.64 14.04 7.47
N ASN A 161 -3.10 15.18 7.91
CA ASN A 161 -3.69 16.50 7.69
C ASN A 161 -3.79 16.91 6.20
N ASN A 162 -3.03 16.27 5.32
CA ASN A 162 -3.06 16.55 3.89
C ASN A 162 -4.06 15.69 3.12
N VAL A 163 -4.61 14.64 3.74
CA VAL A 163 -5.45 13.65 3.05
C VAL A 163 -6.74 14.27 2.52
N ALA A 164 -7.52 14.93 3.37
CA ALA A 164 -8.81 15.53 2.97
C ALA A 164 -8.64 16.55 1.83
N LYS A 165 -7.64 17.44 1.95
CA LYS A 165 -7.32 18.44 0.91
C LYS A 165 -6.96 17.77 -0.41
N THR A 166 -6.08 16.74 -0.38
CA THR A 166 -5.63 16.06 -1.60
C THR A 166 -6.76 15.26 -2.24
N THR A 167 -7.62 14.62 -1.45
CA THR A 167 -8.82 13.94 -1.95
C THR A 167 -9.76 14.93 -2.68
N ALA A 168 -10.00 16.10 -2.09
CA ALA A 168 -10.78 17.14 -2.73
C ALA A 168 -10.13 17.62 -4.05
N MET A 169 -8.81 17.83 -4.06
CA MET A 169 -8.10 18.26 -5.28
C MET A 169 -8.19 17.22 -6.40
N LEU A 170 -8.17 15.92 -6.12
CA LEU A 170 -8.38 14.84 -7.09
C LEU A 170 -9.81 14.87 -7.65
N LYS A 171 -10.82 15.01 -6.79
CA LYS A 171 -12.22 15.14 -7.16
C LYS A 171 -12.45 16.38 -8.04
N ASP A 172 -11.84 17.51 -7.67
CA ASP A 172 -12.00 18.81 -8.33
C ASP A 172 -11.11 18.97 -9.58
N ARG A 173 -10.54 17.90 -10.10
CA ARG A 173 -9.75 17.87 -11.35
C ARG A 173 -8.50 18.75 -11.33
N LYS A 174 -7.87 19.00 -10.17
CA LYS A 174 -6.67 19.85 -10.07
C LYS A 174 -5.42 19.22 -10.70
N PHE A 175 -5.41 17.88 -10.89
CA PHE A 175 -4.27 17.14 -11.45
C PHE A 175 -4.58 16.42 -12.76
N SER A 176 -5.84 16.33 -13.17
CA SER A 176 -6.25 15.60 -14.36
C SER A 176 -7.51 16.21 -14.99
N LYS A 177 -7.78 15.88 -16.26
CA LYS A 177 -9.03 16.27 -16.94
C LYS A 177 -10.26 15.54 -16.38
N ALA A 178 -10.06 14.37 -15.78
CA ALA A 178 -11.12 13.57 -15.15
C ALA A 178 -11.18 13.82 -13.65
N SER A 179 -12.39 13.77 -13.07
CA SER A 179 -12.58 13.73 -11.63
C SER A 179 -12.17 12.34 -11.12
N ILE A 180 -11.31 12.29 -10.12
CA ILE A 180 -10.87 11.05 -9.49
C ILE A 180 -11.48 10.98 -8.08
N ILE A 181 -12.37 10.04 -7.89
CA ILE A 181 -12.99 9.78 -6.58
C ILE A 181 -12.24 8.62 -5.95
N GLY A 182 -11.55 8.89 -4.84
CA GLY A 182 -10.80 7.89 -4.08
C GLY A 182 -11.02 8.06 -2.58
N GLY A 183 -10.79 7.00 -1.83
CA GLY A 183 -10.77 7.03 -0.37
C GLY A 183 -9.46 7.62 0.17
N GLU A 184 -9.37 7.69 1.48
CA GLU A 184 -8.22 8.23 2.20
C GLU A 184 -6.89 7.53 1.89
N CYS A 185 -6.93 6.24 1.60
CA CYS A 185 -5.75 5.45 1.24
C CYS A 185 -5.31 5.62 -0.23
N ALA A 186 -6.07 6.34 -1.07
CA ALA A 186 -5.72 6.57 -2.47
C ALA A 186 -4.78 7.76 -2.67
N THR A 187 -4.64 8.64 -1.68
CA THR A 187 -3.96 9.93 -1.81
C THR A 187 -2.50 9.98 -1.36
N PRO A 188 -1.95 9.07 -0.56
CA PRO A 188 -0.60 9.19 0.00
C PRO A 188 0.49 9.41 -1.05
N GLY A 189 0.43 8.67 -2.17
CA GLY A 189 1.38 8.84 -3.27
C GLY A 189 1.37 10.25 -3.86
N VAL A 190 0.18 10.85 -4.01
CA VAL A 190 0.03 12.23 -4.52
C VAL A 190 0.53 13.25 -3.50
N ILE A 191 0.23 13.04 -2.20
CA ILE A 191 0.74 13.90 -1.11
C ILE A 191 2.27 13.90 -1.10
N ALA A 192 2.87 12.72 -1.18
CA ALA A 192 4.33 12.58 -1.22
C ALA A 192 4.92 13.26 -2.46
N LEU A 193 4.34 13.05 -3.64
CA LEU A 193 4.78 13.70 -4.89
C LEU A 193 4.76 15.22 -4.76
N ILE A 194 3.66 15.81 -4.29
CA ILE A 194 3.53 17.26 -4.12
C ILE A 194 4.60 17.77 -3.12
N GLY A 195 4.73 17.12 -1.97
CA GLY A 195 5.68 17.54 -0.93
C GLY A 195 7.14 17.48 -1.41
N LEU A 196 7.53 16.41 -2.09
CA LEU A 196 8.88 16.21 -2.60
C LEU A 196 9.19 17.13 -3.80
N ALA A 197 8.21 17.34 -4.70
CA ALA A 197 8.36 18.22 -5.85
C ALA A 197 8.49 19.69 -5.45
N ASN A 198 7.84 20.12 -4.36
CA ASN A 198 7.94 21.48 -3.83
C ASN A 198 9.22 21.76 -3.05
N ASN A 199 10.04 20.74 -2.73
CA ASN A 199 11.33 20.91 -2.11
C ASN A 199 12.45 20.89 -3.19
N PRO A 200 13.09 22.03 -3.54
CA PRO A 200 14.03 22.08 -4.65
C PRO A 200 15.23 21.13 -4.50
N LYS A 201 15.74 20.97 -3.27
CA LYS A 201 16.88 20.07 -2.98
C LYS A 201 16.49 18.61 -3.20
N VAL A 202 15.33 18.20 -2.67
CA VAL A 202 14.83 16.83 -2.78
C VAL A 202 14.41 16.54 -4.22
N ARG A 203 13.70 17.47 -4.88
CA ARG A 203 13.33 17.37 -6.28
C ARG A 203 14.55 17.09 -7.18
N LYS A 204 15.65 17.84 -6.98
CA LYS A 204 16.90 17.65 -7.71
C LYS A 204 17.52 16.28 -7.42
N SER A 205 17.60 15.85 -6.15
CA SER A 205 18.18 14.55 -5.77
C SER A 205 17.39 13.36 -6.30
N LEU A 206 16.08 13.48 -6.40
CA LEU A 206 15.21 12.47 -6.97
C LEU A 206 15.10 12.52 -8.50
N ASN A 207 15.67 13.56 -9.17
CA ASN A 207 15.47 13.84 -10.59
C ASN A 207 13.96 13.93 -10.96
N LEU A 208 13.14 14.53 -10.09
CA LEU A 208 11.76 14.88 -10.37
C LEU A 208 11.76 16.16 -11.24
N ASN A 209 12.00 15.99 -12.52
CA ASN A 209 11.96 17.08 -13.50
C ASN A 209 10.50 17.43 -13.85
N LYS A 210 10.29 18.66 -14.33
CA LYS A 210 8.98 19.16 -14.77
C LYS A 210 8.42 18.34 -15.92
#